data_a0c82e73e49ae42918aad11aad1bbd64
#
_entry.id   a0c82e73e49ae42918aad11aad1bbd64
#
_cell.length_a   1.000
_cell.length_b   1.000
_cell.length_c   1.000
_cell.angle_alpha   90.00
_cell.angle_beta   90.00
_cell.angle_gamma   90.00
#
_symmetry.space_group_name_H-M   'P 1'
#
loop_
_entity.id
_entity.type
_entity.pdbx_description
1 polymer ?
#
loop_
_entity_poly.entity_id
_entity_poly.type
_entity_poly.pdbx_seq_one_letter_code
_entity_poly.pdbx_strand_id
1 'polypeptide(L)'
;MPADPNAIMRKIPNPAMVESFPGQPGTRISVLGRRRARGYQRSMGRHPIRILGIDPGLRRTGWGLIESDGNRLIHIACGSLETSDRAGLSIRLLAIHDGLISVIERYRPHEAAVEATFVNSNAAATLKLGQARGIAMLVPAKAGLTVAEYAPNVVKKTVVGAGHGEKTQIRMMIGVLLPKADPKSEDAADALAIAVCHAHHRTSAARRYAAQA
;
A
#
# COMPACT_ATOMS: atom_id res chain seq x y z
N MET A 1 -2.42 -35.62 20.78
CA MET A 1 -1.48 -35.79 19.66
C MET A 1 -0.95 -34.39 19.33
N PRO A 2 0.37 -34.12 19.41
CA PRO A 2 0.93 -32.83 19.03
C PRO A 2 0.91 -32.71 17.50
N ALA A 3 0.52 -31.54 17.00
CA ALA A 3 0.49 -31.24 15.58
C ALA A 3 1.94 -31.18 15.03
N ASP A 4 2.16 -31.78 13.86
CA ASP A 4 3.44 -31.83 13.15
C ASP A 4 3.92 -30.41 12.78
N PRO A 5 5.08 -29.94 13.31
CA PRO A 5 5.61 -28.62 13.01
C PRO A 5 6.09 -28.45 11.55
N ASN A 6 6.15 -29.54 10.76
CA ASN A 6 6.64 -29.52 9.38
C ASN A 6 5.54 -29.45 8.31
N ALA A 7 4.26 -29.39 8.69
CA ALA A 7 3.17 -29.31 7.72
C ALA A 7 3.14 -28.01 6.91
N ILE A 8 3.80 -26.93 7.39
CA ILE A 8 3.80 -25.60 6.75
C ILE A 8 4.91 -25.49 5.68
N MET A 9 5.94 -26.32 5.72
CA MET A 9 7.08 -26.21 4.78
C MET A 9 6.87 -26.87 3.40
N ARG A 10 5.74 -27.51 3.14
CA ARG A 10 5.52 -28.26 1.88
C ARG A 10 4.91 -27.46 0.73
N LYS A 11 4.84 -26.14 0.80
CA LYS A 11 4.29 -25.27 -0.27
C LYS A 11 5.20 -24.14 -0.70
N ILE A 12 6.51 -24.35 -0.74
CA ILE A 12 7.42 -23.42 -1.39
C ILE A 12 7.77 -23.99 -2.77
N PRO A 13 7.38 -23.34 -3.88
CA PRO A 13 7.86 -23.76 -5.19
C PRO A 13 9.37 -23.48 -5.31
N ASN A 14 10.09 -24.43 -5.89
CA ASN A 14 11.53 -24.41 -6.15
C ASN A 14 11.93 -23.17 -6.99
N PRO A 15 12.95 -22.37 -6.59
CA PRO A 15 13.37 -21.16 -7.33
C PRO A 15 14.34 -21.44 -8.49
N ALA A 16 14.16 -22.52 -9.23
CA ALA A 16 14.99 -22.83 -10.38
C ALA A 16 14.19 -22.89 -11.67
N MET A 17 13.81 -21.73 -12.20
CA MET A 17 13.53 -21.49 -13.62
C MET A 17 13.54 -19.98 -13.89
N VAL A 18 14.73 -19.42 -14.08
CA VAL A 18 14.90 -18.16 -14.78
C VAL A 18 15.09 -18.51 -16.25
N GLU A 19 14.04 -18.47 -17.04
CA GLU A 19 14.16 -18.52 -18.49
C GLU A 19 14.60 -17.15 -19.02
N SER A 20 15.77 -17.16 -19.67
CA SER A 20 16.35 -16.04 -20.40
C SER A 20 15.53 -15.74 -21.65
N PHE A 21 15.05 -14.51 -21.81
CA PHE A 21 14.47 -14.05 -23.07
C PHE A 21 15.58 -13.58 -24.01
N PRO A 22 15.60 -14.06 -25.29
CA PRO A 22 16.56 -13.60 -26.30
C PRO A 22 16.16 -12.25 -26.86
N GLY A 23 17.16 -11.36 -27.03
CA GLY A 23 17.01 -10.05 -27.61
C GLY A 23 16.61 -10.07 -29.09
N GLN A 24 15.83 -9.09 -29.51
CA GLN A 24 15.50 -8.80 -30.89
C GLN A 24 16.26 -7.54 -31.36
N PRO A 25 16.82 -7.52 -32.57
CA PRO A 25 17.64 -6.42 -33.07
C PRO A 25 16.83 -5.31 -33.75
N GLY A 26 17.40 -4.11 -33.63
CA GLY A 26 17.07 -2.83 -34.20
C GLY A 26 16.21 -2.72 -35.46
N THR A 27 15.23 -1.85 -35.37
CA THR A 27 14.56 -1.26 -36.54
C THR A 27 14.87 0.23 -36.59
N ARG A 28 15.64 0.64 -37.60
CA ARG A 28 15.84 2.05 -38.01
C ARG A 28 14.51 2.59 -38.52
N ILE A 29 14.02 3.67 -37.92
CA ILE A 29 12.92 4.44 -38.51
C ILE A 29 13.50 5.74 -39.06
N SER A 30 13.38 5.87 -40.40
CA SER A 30 13.75 7.07 -41.17
C SER A 30 12.76 8.20 -40.90
N VAL A 31 13.34 9.40 -40.74
CA VAL A 31 12.61 10.67 -40.59
C VAL A 31 12.12 11.11 -41.98
N LEU A 32 10.81 11.25 -42.17
CA LEU A 32 10.25 12.09 -43.24
C LEU A 32 8.85 12.59 -42.84
N GLY A 33 8.65 13.91 -42.94
CA GLY A 33 7.30 14.48 -43.10
C GLY A 33 6.79 15.33 -41.94
N ARG A 34 7.24 16.59 -41.84
CA ARG A 34 6.51 17.65 -41.13
C ARG A 34 5.14 17.88 -41.81
N ARG A 35 4.07 17.43 -41.21
CA ARG A 35 2.73 17.99 -41.43
C ARG A 35 2.23 18.57 -40.12
N ARG A 36 2.04 19.90 -40.11
CA ARG A 36 1.31 20.61 -39.06
C ARG A 36 -0.12 20.06 -39.02
N ALA A 37 -0.45 19.29 -37.99
CA ALA A 37 -1.83 19.03 -37.63
C ALA A 37 -2.16 19.91 -36.42
N ARG A 38 -3.03 20.88 -36.66
CA ARG A 38 -3.68 21.70 -35.63
C ARG A 38 -4.49 20.81 -34.70
N GLY A 39 -4.25 20.96 -33.42
CA GLY A 39 -5.25 20.98 -32.37
C GLY A 39 -6.19 19.80 -32.26
N TYR A 40 -5.78 18.79 -31.58
CA TYR A 40 -6.63 18.06 -30.64
C TYR A 40 -5.72 17.75 -29.43
N GLN A 41 -5.73 18.65 -28.44
CA GLN A 41 -5.25 18.28 -27.11
C GLN A 41 -6.26 17.25 -26.58
N ARG A 42 -6.03 16.00 -26.96
CA ARG A 42 -6.55 14.85 -26.24
C ARG A 42 -6.01 15.02 -24.82
N SER A 43 -6.88 15.34 -23.87
CA SER A 43 -6.56 15.20 -22.46
C SER A 43 -5.89 13.83 -22.31
N MET A 44 -4.62 13.81 -21.96
CA MET A 44 -3.92 12.59 -21.60
C MET A 44 -4.72 12.00 -20.44
N GLY A 45 -5.54 10.99 -20.73
CA GLY A 45 -6.33 10.28 -19.75
C GLY A 45 -5.37 9.75 -18.70
N ARG A 46 -5.39 10.36 -17.52
CA ARG A 46 -4.71 9.80 -16.36
C ARG A 46 -5.38 8.46 -16.14
N HIS A 47 -4.67 7.38 -16.44
CA HIS A 47 -5.17 6.04 -16.11
C HIS A 47 -5.42 5.98 -14.60
N PRO A 48 -6.56 5.43 -14.18
CA PRO A 48 -6.84 5.25 -12.76
C PRO A 48 -5.72 4.43 -12.11
N ILE A 49 -5.28 4.87 -10.95
CA ILE A 49 -4.23 4.18 -10.20
C ILE A 49 -4.82 3.51 -8.97
N ARG A 50 -4.31 2.33 -8.63
CA ARG A 50 -4.62 1.63 -7.40
C ARG A 50 -3.59 1.94 -6.35
N ILE A 51 -4.05 2.33 -5.17
CA ILE A 51 -3.24 2.74 -4.03
C ILE A 51 -3.54 1.81 -2.88
N LEU A 52 -2.50 1.19 -2.33
CA LEU A 52 -2.56 0.37 -1.12
C LEU A 52 -2.14 1.20 0.08
N GLY A 53 -3.05 1.47 1.00
CA GLY A 53 -2.76 2.01 2.31
C GLY A 53 -2.52 0.88 3.31
N ILE A 54 -1.54 1.03 4.18
CA ILE A 54 -1.19 0.04 5.20
C ILE A 54 -1.06 0.76 6.55
N ASP A 55 -1.81 0.29 7.54
CA ASP A 55 -1.68 0.66 8.94
C ASP A 55 -0.94 -0.45 9.69
N PRO A 56 0.37 -0.28 9.98
CA PRO A 56 1.17 -1.35 10.52
C PRO A 56 0.89 -1.60 12.00
N GLY A 57 0.63 -2.85 12.35
CA GLY A 57 0.50 -3.30 13.73
C GLY A 57 0.89 -4.78 13.85
N LEU A 58 1.61 -5.15 14.93
CA LEU A 58 2.05 -6.55 15.09
C LEU A 58 0.88 -7.49 15.38
N ARG A 59 -0.13 -7.06 16.12
CA ARG A 59 -1.32 -7.87 16.41
C ARG A 59 -2.31 -7.85 15.23
N ARG A 60 -2.49 -6.68 14.65
CA ARG A 60 -3.31 -6.45 13.48
C ARG A 60 -2.61 -5.46 12.58
N THR A 61 -2.47 -5.79 11.31
CA THR A 61 -2.04 -4.87 10.27
C THR A 61 -3.23 -4.60 9.38
N GLY A 62 -3.71 -3.34 9.38
CA GLY A 62 -4.76 -2.89 8.49
C GLY A 62 -4.25 -2.72 7.07
N TRP A 63 -5.09 -3.03 6.07
CA TRP A 63 -4.83 -2.71 4.68
C TRP A 63 -6.11 -2.20 4.00
N GLY A 64 -5.94 -1.24 3.12
CA GLY A 64 -7.04 -0.64 2.36
C GLY A 64 -6.61 -0.29 0.95
N LEU A 65 -7.40 -0.67 -0.04
CA LEU A 65 -7.13 -0.46 -1.45
C LEU A 65 -8.20 0.42 -2.06
N ILE A 66 -7.76 1.49 -2.70
CA ILE A 66 -8.60 2.39 -3.47
C ILE A 66 -8.09 2.52 -4.91
N GLU A 67 -8.98 2.91 -5.81
CA GLU A 67 -8.61 3.40 -7.13
C GLU A 67 -8.84 4.91 -7.17
N SER A 68 -7.86 5.65 -7.68
CA SER A 68 -7.89 7.12 -7.82
C SER A 68 -7.85 7.49 -9.29
N ASP A 69 -8.87 8.22 -9.75
CA ASP A 69 -8.97 8.81 -11.08
C ASP A 69 -9.18 10.32 -10.93
N GLY A 70 -8.08 11.05 -10.92
CA GLY A 70 -8.10 12.48 -10.60
C GLY A 70 -8.64 12.72 -9.18
N ASN A 71 -9.82 13.38 -9.09
CA ASN A 71 -10.48 13.66 -7.81
C ASN A 71 -11.47 12.58 -7.37
N ARG A 72 -11.69 11.56 -8.22
CA ARG A 72 -12.61 10.47 -7.91
C ARG A 72 -11.86 9.35 -7.19
N LEU A 73 -12.37 8.96 -6.02
CA LEU A 73 -11.88 7.83 -5.24
C LEU A 73 -12.90 6.71 -5.26
N ILE A 74 -12.44 5.49 -5.49
CA ILE A 74 -13.28 4.29 -5.54
C ILE A 74 -12.70 3.26 -4.58
N HIS A 75 -13.50 2.77 -3.65
CA HIS A 75 -13.15 1.63 -2.80
C HIS A 75 -13.04 0.36 -3.64
N ILE A 76 -11.96 -0.39 -3.48
CA ILE A 76 -11.74 -1.70 -4.12
C ILE A 76 -11.90 -2.81 -3.08
N ALA A 77 -11.13 -2.75 -1.99
CA ALA A 77 -11.14 -3.74 -0.93
C ALA A 77 -10.47 -3.17 0.33
N CYS A 78 -10.74 -3.76 1.48
CA CYS A 78 -10.01 -3.49 2.72
C CYS A 78 -10.11 -4.70 3.65
N GLY A 79 -9.24 -4.74 4.65
CA GLY A 79 -9.24 -5.79 5.66
C GLY A 79 -8.13 -5.63 6.68
N SER A 80 -7.96 -6.64 7.53
CA SER A 80 -6.86 -6.71 8.49
C SER A 80 -6.19 -8.09 8.43
N LEU A 81 -4.88 -8.10 8.64
CA LEU A 81 -4.06 -9.28 8.84
C LEU A 81 -3.88 -9.47 10.34
N GLU A 82 -4.39 -10.55 10.87
CA GLU A 82 -4.31 -10.84 12.30
C GLU A 82 -3.20 -11.84 12.60
N THR A 83 -2.48 -11.62 13.69
CA THR A 83 -1.46 -12.55 14.18
C THR A 83 -1.78 -12.99 15.60
N SER A 84 -1.43 -14.22 15.94
CA SER A 84 -1.65 -14.76 17.28
C SER A 84 -0.60 -14.23 18.27
N ASP A 85 -1.05 -13.72 19.42
CA ASP A 85 -0.15 -13.30 20.50
C ASP A 85 0.63 -14.47 21.13
N ARG A 86 0.18 -15.72 20.89
CA ARG A 86 0.84 -16.94 21.34
C ARG A 86 1.99 -17.36 20.42
N ALA A 87 2.02 -16.84 19.20
CA ALA A 87 3.09 -17.15 18.24
C ALA A 87 4.33 -16.31 18.51
N GLY A 88 5.50 -16.88 18.23
CA GLY A 88 6.77 -16.18 18.29
C GLY A 88 6.81 -15.01 17.30
N LEU A 89 7.62 -14.01 17.60
CA LEU A 89 7.71 -12.77 16.83
C LEU A 89 7.99 -13.01 15.34
N SER A 90 8.95 -13.87 15.03
CA SER A 90 9.32 -14.21 13.64
C SER A 90 8.14 -14.78 12.84
N ILE A 91 7.34 -15.65 13.47
CA ILE A 91 6.14 -16.24 12.83
C ILE A 91 5.07 -15.17 12.58
N ARG A 92 4.91 -14.23 13.51
CA ARG A 92 3.97 -13.12 13.36
C ARG A 92 4.39 -12.18 12.23
N LEU A 93 5.69 -11.85 12.14
CA LEU A 93 6.22 -11.03 11.05
C LEU A 93 6.09 -11.75 9.70
N LEU A 94 6.31 -13.06 9.64
CA LEU A 94 6.10 -13.85 8.44
C LEU A 94 4.63 -13.85 8.01
N ALA A 95 3.70 -13.98 8.94
CA ALA A 95 2.26 -13.93 8.64
C ALA A 95 1.85 -12.56 8.05
N ILE A 96 2.40 -11.44 8.56
CA ILE A 96 2.18 -10.11 7.98
C ILE A 96 2.77 -10.02 6.57
N HIS A 97 4.00 -10.51 6.40
CA HIS A 97 4.69 -10.54 5.11
C HIS A 97 3.85 -11.27 4.05
N ASP A 98 3.47 -12.52 4.32
CA ASP A 98 2.75 -13.38 3.37
C ASP A 98 1.34 -12.85 3.09
N GLY A 99 0.68 -12.29 4.10
CA GLY A 99 -0.61 -11.63 3.94
C GLY A 99 -0.53 -10.41 3.02
N LEU A 100 0.49 -9.56 3.18
CA LEU A 100 0.69 -8.39 2.30
C LEU A 100 1.06 -8.80 0.88
N ILE A 101 1.88 -9.84 0.69
CA ILE A 101 2.15 -10.42 -0.65
C ILE A 101 0.84 -10.83 -1.31
N SER A 102 0.00 -11.60 -0.60
CA SER A 102 -1.28 -12.07 -1.13
C SER A 102 -2.21 -10.91 -1.53
N VAL A 103 -2.23 -9.81 -0.77
CA VAL A 103 -2.98 -8.60 -1.10
C VAL A 103 -2.42 -7.95 -2.38
N ILE A 104 -1.10 -7.80 -2.49
CA ILE A 104 -0.45 -7.18 -3.65
C ILE A 104 -0.67 -8.01 -4.91
N GLU A 105 -0.49 -9.32 -4.86
CA GLU A 105 -0.70 -10.22 -5.99
C GLU A 105 -2.14 -10.21 -6.49
N ARG A 106 -3.10 -10.21 -5.55
CA ARG A 106 -4.53 -10.25 -5.86
C ARG A 106 -5.02 -8.95 -6.49
N TYR A 107 -4.63 -7.81 -5.94
CA TYR A 107 -5.22 -6.53 -6.31
C TYR A 107 -4.33 -5.66 -7.19
N ARG A 108 -3.05 -6.00 -7.30
CA ARG A 108 -2.04 -5.34 -8.16
C ARG A 108 -2.06 -3.82 -8.00
N PRO A 109 -1.77 -3.28 -6.81
CA PRO A 109 -1.63 -1.85 -6.60
C PRO A 109 -0.47 -1.29 -7.43
N HIS A 110 -0.52 0.01 -7.73
CA HIS A 110 0.55 0.72 -8.43
C HIS A 110 1.46 1.47 -7.46
N GLU A 111 0.90 1.91 -6.34
CA GLU A 111 1.59 2.67 -5.30
C GLU A 111 1.15 2.16 -3.92
N ALA A 112 1.99 2.32 -2.92
CA ALA A 112 1.68 2.00 -1.54
C ALA A 112 1.95 3.19 -0.62
N ALA A 113 1.23 3.24 0.49
CA ALA A 113 1.43 4.23 1.54
C ALA A 113 1.35 3.57 2.91
N VAL A 114 2.21 3.97 3.83
CA VAL A 114 2.32 3.41 5.18
C VAL A 114 2.24 4.54 6.19
N GLU A 115 1.57 4.32 7.33
CA GLU A 115 1.60 5.28 8.41
C GLU A 115 2.96 5.29 9.09
N ALA A 116 3.51 6.50 9.26
CA ALA A 116 4.75 6.69 10.02
C ALA A 116 4.47 6.51 11.51
N THR A 117 5.18 5.60 12.14
CA THR A 117 5.05 5.33 13.57
C THR A 117 5.90 6.28 14.39
N PHE A 118 5.34 6.86 15.44
CA PHE A 118 6.08 7.63 16.43
C PHE A 118 6.46 6.79 17.63
N VAL A 119 7.59 7.13 18.24
CA VAL A 119 8.04 6.53 19.50
C VAL A 119 7.04 6.94 20.60
N ASN A 120 6.51 5.96 21.33
CA ASN A 120 5.71 6.19 22.53
C ASN A 120 6.54 5.87 23.80
N SER A 121 5.98 6.10 24.97
CA SER A 121 6.63 5.86 26.27
C SER A 121 7.02 4.39 26.53
N ASN A 122 6.40 3.44 25.81
CA ASN A 122 6.72 2.01 25.93
C ASN A 122 7.70 1.58 24.83
N ALA A 123 9.00 1.54 25.16
CA ALA A 123 10.07 1.18 24.23
C ALA A 123 9.90 -0.23 23.63
N ALA A 124 9.44 -1.20 24.42
CA ALA A 124 9.25 -2.58 23.92
C ALA A 124 8.09 -2.68 22.92
N ALA A 125 6.99 -1.96 23.18
CA ALA A 125 5.87 -1.87 22.23
C ALA A 125 6.29 -1.12 20.95
N THR A 126 7.03 -0.03 21.09
CA THR A 126 7.57 0.73 19.95
C THR A 126 8.48 -0.11 19.07
N LEU A 127 9.38 -0.91 19.68
CA LEU A 127 10.26 -1.80 18.93
C LEU A 127 9.48 -2.84 18.11
N LYS A 128 8.49 -3.49 18.74
CA LYS A 128 7.61 -4.47 18.05
C LYS A 128 6.82 -3.84 16.91
N LEU A 129 6.31 -2.64 17.12
CA LEU A 129 5.59 -1.89 16.09
C LEU A 129 6.53 -1.49 14.94
N GLY A 130 7.75 -1.05 15.25
CA GLY A 130 8.78 -0.75 14.26
C GLY A 130 9.14 -1.95 13.38
N GLN A 131 9.17 -3.16 13.96
CA GLN A 131 9.41 -4.40 13.21
C GLN A 131 8.26 -4.71 12.25
N ALA A 132 7.00 -4.61 12.69
CA ALA A 132 5.83 -4.79 11.82
C ALA A 132 5.79 -3.73 10.71
N ARG A 133 6.11 -2.46 11.03
CA ARG A 133 6.22 -1.39 10.04
C ARG A 133 7.33 -1.65 9.03
N GLY A 134 8.48 -2.17 9.45
CA GLY A 134 9.55 -2.57 8.55
C GLY A 134 9.08 -3.58 7.49
N ILE A 135 8.27 -4.57 7.87
CA ILE A 135 7.66 -5.52 6.92
C ILE A 135 6.65 -4.80 6.01
N ALA A 136 5.81 -3.91 6.56
CA ALA A 136 4.82 -3.15 5.81
C ALA A 136 5.43 -2.23 4.73
N MET A 137 6.66 -1.78 4.92
CA MET A 137 7.43 -1.02 3.93
C MET A 137 8.19 -1.92 2.96
N LEU A 138 8.83 -2.96 3.47
CA LEU A 138 9.70 -3.84 2.69
C LEU A 138 8.93 -4.63 1.63
N VAL A 139 7.75 -5.17 1.98
CA VAL A 139 6.98 -6.03 1.09
C VAL A 139 6.53 -5.28 -0.18
N PRO A 140 5.87 -4.12 -0.11
CA PRO A 140 5.51 -3.38 -1.32
C PRO A 140 6.74 -2.86 -2.08
N ALA A 141 7.80 -2.42 -1.41
CA ALA A 141 9.04 -2.00 -2.06
C ALA A 141 9.69 -3.15 -2.85
N LYS A 142 9.74 -4.37 -2.28
CA LYS A 142 10.23 -5.58 -2.96
C LYS A 142 9.35 -5.97 -4.15
N ALA A 143 8.06 -5.67 -4.11
CA ALA A 143 7.14 -5.85 -5.23
C ALA A 143 7.28 -4.74 -6.31
N GLY A 144 8.22 -3.81 -6.17
CA GLY A 144 8.47 -2.73 -7.13
C GLY A 144 7.52 -1.54 -7.00
N LEU A 145 6.76 -1.43 -5.92
CA LEU A 145 5.87 -0.30 -5.68
C LEU A 145 6.62 0.88 -5.08
N THR A 146 6.27 2.10 -5.48
CA THR A 146 6.65 3.31 -4.73
C THR A 146 5.93 3.30 -3.39
N VAL A 147 6.68 3.43 -2.28
CA VAL A 147 6.14 3.45 -0.92
C VAL A 147 6.28 4.84 -0.34
N ALA A 148 5.16 5.48 -0.01
CA ALA A 148 5.13 6.77 0.67
C ALA A 148 4.82 6.58 2.16
N GLU A 149 5.28 7.53 2.97
CA GLU A 149 5.02 7.54 4.41
C GLU A 149 4.31 8.82 4.82
N TYR A 150 3.33 8.68 5.71
CA TYR A 150 2.54 9.80 6.23
C TYR A 150 2.45 9.76 7.74
N ALA A 151 2.72 10.89 8.38
CA ALA A 151 2.50 11.04 9.81
C ALA A 151 0.99 10.97 10.15
N PRO A 152 0.59 10.42 11.31
CA PRO A 152 -0.83 10.29 11.70
C PRO A 152 -1.61 11.59 11.63
N ASN A 153 -1.00 12.71 12.04
CA ASN A 153 -1.64 14.01 11.97
C ASN A 153 -1.87 14.51 10.52
N VAL A 154 -1.02 14.12 9.57
CA VAL A 154 -1.20 14.42 8.13
C VAL A 154 -2.37 13.62 7.58
N VAL A 155 -2.46 12.32 7.92
CA VAL A 155 -3.58 11.47 7.53
C VAL A 155 -4.89 12.05 8.07
N LYS A 156 -4.96 12.35 9.37
CA LYS A 156 -6.14 12.94 10.01
C LYS A 156 -6.54 14.26 9.37
N LYS A 157 -5.58 15.19 9.19
CA LYS A 157 -5.83 16.49 8.56
C LYS A 157 -6.36 16.35 7.14
N THR A 158 -5.86 15.40 6.37
CA THR A 158 -6.30 15.19 4.99
C THR A 158 -7.72 14.64 4.93
N VAL A 159 -8.08 13.72 5.82
CA VAL A 159 -9.39 13.03 5.78
C VAL A 159 -10.47 13.85 6.48
N VAL A 160 -10.17 14.45 7.63
CA VAL A 160 -11.16 15.14 8.50
C VAL A 160 -11.08 16.66 8.37
N GLY A 161 -10.00 17.18 7.80
CA GLY A 161 -9.74 18.64 7.74
C GLY A 161 -9.08 19.20 9.00
N ALA A 162 -8.99 18.43 10.10
CA ALA A 162 -8.37 18.83 11.37
C ALA A 162 -7.38 17.75 11.85
N GLY A 163 -6.23 18.19 12.37
CA GLY A 163 -5.17 17.26 12.83
C GLY A 163 -5.49 16.47 14.10
N HIS A 164 -6.56 16.84 14.81
CA HIS A 164 -7.02 16.24 16.07
C HIS A 164 -8.33 15.45 15.91
N GLY A 165 -8.65 14.97 14.69
CA GLY A 165 -9.87 14.18 14.46
C GLY A 165 -9.92 12.92 15.32
N GLU A 166 -11.07 12.64 15.91
CA GLU A 166 -11.34 11.39 16.61
C GLU A 166 -11.49 10.24 15.63
N LYS A 167 -11.28 9.00 16.08
CA LYS A 167 -11.42 7.80 15.24
C LYS A 167 -12.80 7.66 14.61
N THR A 168 -13.85 8.02 15.35
CA THR A 168 -15.23 8.06 14.87
C THR A 168 -15.41 8.99 13.67
N GLN A 169 -14.76 10.14 13.70
CA GLN A 169 -14.78 11.11 12.60
C GLN A 169 -14.04 10.59 11.35
N ILE A 170 -12.89 9.92 11.53
CA ILE A 170 -12.17 9.29 10.42
C ILE A 170 -13.08 8.26 9.74
N ARG A 171 -13.69 7.37 10.52
CA ARG A 171 -14.59 6.33 9.98
C ARG A 171 -15.79 6.93 9.24
N MET A 172 -16.41 7.95 9.80
CA MET A 172 -17.51 8.68 9.17
C MET A 172 -17.06 9.30 7.82
N MET A 173 -15.91 9.96 7.80
CA MET A 173 -15.38 10.59 6.59
C MET A 173 -14.97 9.55 5.53
N ILE A 174 -14.44 8.40 5.92
CA ILE A 174 -14.20 7.29 4.98
C ILE A 174 -15.51 6.82 4.35
N GLY A 175 -16.61 6.74 5.09
CA GLY A 175 -17.94 6.42 4.55
C GLY A 175 -18.44 7.48 3.54
N VAL A 176 -18.10 8.76 3.74
CA VAL A 176 -18.45 9.86 2.82
C VAL A 176 -17.57 9.82 1.56
N LEU A 177 -16.24 9.68 1.75
CA LEU A 177 -15.26 9.70 0.65
C LEU A 177 -15.29 8.43 -0.20
N LEU A 178 -15.64 7.31 0.41
CA LEU A 178 -15.70 5.98 -0.18
C LEU A 178 -17.06 5.31 0.12
N PRO A 179 -18.16 5.72 -0.50
CA PRO A 179 -19.53 5.31 -0.11
C PRO A 179 -19.79 3.78 -0.16
N LYS A 180 -18.95 3.03 -0.88
CA LYS A 180 -19.04 1.56 -0.97
C LYS A 180 -18.10 0.85 0.02
N ALA A 181 -17.33 1.59 0.83
CA ALA A 181 -16.46 0.99 1.83
C ALA A 181 -17.27 0.57 3.05
N ASP A 182 -17.07 -0.65 3.49
CA ASP A 182 -17.62 -1.19 4.74
C ASP A 182 -16.49 -1.85 5.55
N PRO A 183 -15.56 -1.05 6.11
CA PRO A 183 -14.46 -1.59 6.89
C PRO A 183 -14.96 -2.25 8.16
N LYS A 184 -14.67 -3.55 8.32
CA LYS A 184 -15.12 -4.37 9.46
C LYS A 184 -14.26 -4.16 10.71
N SER A 185 -13.10 -3.50 10.60
CA SER A 185 -12.22 -3.17 11.71
C SER A 185 -11.77 -1.71 11.63
N GLU A 186 -11.31 -1.17 12.77
CA GLU A 186 -10.70 0.17 12.83
C GLU A 186 -9.43 0.21 11.99
N ASP A 187 -8.57 -0.83 12.10
CA ASP A 187 -7.32 -0.92 11.35
C ASP A 187 -7.55 -0.84 9.82
N ALA A 188 -8.64 -1.46 9.31
CA ALA A 188 -9.01 -1.37 7.90
C ALA A 188 -9.48 0.04 7.50
N ALA A 189 -10.19 0.73 8.39
CA ALA A 189 -10.62 2.12 8.15
C ALA A 189 -9.42 3.08 8.17
N ASP A 190 -8.48 2.90 9.10
CA ASP A 190 -7.25 3.69 9.20
C ASP A 190 -6.37 3.45 7.95
N ALA A 191 -6.26 2.23 7.47
CA ALA A 191 -5.55 1.91 6.23
C ALA A 191 -6.20 2.56 4.99
N LEU A 192 -7.54 2.61 4.91
CA LEU A 192 -8.23 3.37 3.85
C LEU A 192 -7.96 4.88 3.96
N ALA A 193 -7.89 5.43 5.17
CA ALA A 193 -7.56 6.83 5.39
C ALA A 193 -6.13 7.16 4.90
N ILE A 194 -5.18 6.25 5.09
CA ILE A 194 -3.80 6.36 4.58
C ILE A 194 -3.81 6.34 3.05
N ALA A 195 -4.58 5.46 2.42
CA ALA A 195 -4.69 5.40 0.96
C ALA A 195 -5.32 6.69 0.38
N VAL A 196 -6.36 7.23 1.01
CA VAL A 196 -6.97 8.52 0.66
C VAL A 196 -5.98 9.67 0.82
N CYS A 197 -5.24 9.71 1.93
CA CYS A 197 -4.19 10.68 2.16
C CYS A 197 -3.14 10.65 1.04
N HIS A 198 -2.71 9.45 0.64
CA HIS A 198 -1.77 9.31 -0.47
C HIS A 198 -2.34 9.79 -1.79
N ALA A 199 -3.59 9.48 -2.11
CA ALA A 199 -4.24 9.96 -3.34
C ALA A 199 -4.20 11.51 -3.46
N HIS A 200 -4.38 12.21 -2.34
CA HIS A 200 -4.30 13.68 -2.29
C HIS A 200 -2.86 14.23 -2.38
N HIS A 201 -1.90 13.52 -1.81
CA HIS A 201 -0.50 13.99 -1.70
C HIS A 201 0.48 13.38 -2.69
N ARG A 202 0.08 12.41 -3.49
CA ARG A 202 0.95 11.59 -4.36
C ARG A 202 1.87 12.40 -5.28
N THR A 203 1.39 13.49 -5.84
CA THR A 203 2.21 14.34 -6.72
C THR A 203 3.39 14.96 -5.97
N SER A 204 3.16 15.38 -4.73
CA SER A 204 4.21 15.93 -3.85
C SER A 204 5.13 14.84 -3.31
N ALA A 205 4.62 13.62 -3.08
CA ALA A 205 5.41 12.46 -2.66
C ALA A 205 6.34 11.99 -3.78
N ALA A 206 5.84 11.87 -5.00
CA ALA A 206 6.65 11.47 -6.17
C ALA A 206 7.83 12.45 -6.42
N ARG A 207 7.61 13.76 -6.25
CA ARG A 207 8.68 14.76 -6.36
C ARG A 207 9.74 14.61 -5.29
N ARG A 208 9.37 14.26 -4.04
CA ARG A 208 10.33 14.03 -2.95
C ARG A 208 11.16 12.77 -3.18
N TYR A 209 10.56 11.69 -3.67
CA TYR A 209 11.28 10.47 -4.02
C TYR A 209 12.28 10.68 -5.15
N ALA A 210 11.88 11.38 -6.22
CA ALA A 210 12.77 11.70 -7.34
C ALA A 210 13.96 12.59 -6.94
N ALA A 211 13.84 13.36 -5.87
CA ALA A 211 14.93 14.20 -5.34
C ALA A 211 15.91 13.45 -4.41
N GLN A 212 15.60 12.21 -4.03
CA GLN A 212 16.43 11.37 -3.14
C GLN A 212 17.10 10.19 -3.88
N ALA A 213 16.75 9.99 -5.14
CA ALA A 213 17.35 9.00 -6.05
C ALA A 213 18.48 9.60 -6.89
#